data_d8b7e5e78878cf71ecb40e8526ac783b
#
_entry.id   d8b7e5e78878cf71ecb40e8526ac783b
#
_cell.length_a   1.000
_cell.length_b   1.000
_cell.length_c   1.000
_cell.angle_alpha   90.00
_cell.angle_beta   90.00
_cell.angle_gamma   90.00
#
_symmetry.space_group_name_H-M   'P 1'
#
loop_
_entity.id
_entity.type
_entity.pdbx_description
1 polymer ?
#
loop_
_entity_poly.entity_id
_entity_poly.type
_entity_poly.pdbx_seq_one_letter_code
_entity_poly.pdbx_strand_id
1 'polypeptide(L)'
;KFPFKVFEFHADNGSEYINRVIVSMLNKLLIKLTKSRSRQTNDNAQVESKNGSIIRKWMGYGFIDQKHAPVINDFYFDIFNEYLNFHRPCGFATEITDKKGKIKKVYKPQDYMTPYEKLKSLTNCRLYLEAGITIEALDKIAKRKTDNEIASEVQDGRYKLFNKILPAYSS
;
A
#
# COMPACT_ATOMS: atom_id res chain seq x y z
N LYS A 1 10.61 -6.90 3.28
CA LYS A 1 11.24 -5.65 3.74
C LYS A 1 10.68 -4.49 2.93
N PHE A 2 10.28 -3.43 3.61
CA PHE A 2 9.85 -2.19 2.97
C PHE A 2 11.10 -1.35 2.68
N PRO A 3 11.36 -0.96 1.43
CA PRO A 3 12.61 -0.29 1.08
C PRO A 3 12.61 1.22 1.38
N PHE A 4 11.47 1.75 1.81
CA PHE A 4 11.26 3.17 2.05
C PHE A 4 11.06 3.45 3.53
N LYS A 5 11.51 4.61 3.99
CA LYS A 5 11.23 5.08 5.35
C LYS A 5 9.76 5.41 5.51
N VAL A 6 9.16 4.89 6.56
CA VAL A 6 7.78 5.22 6.96
C VAL A 6 7.85 6.34 7.99
N PHE A 7 7.40 7.54 7.64
CA PHE A 7 7.41 8.70 8.54
C PHE A 7 6.11 8.85 9.31
N GLU A 8 5.01 8.43 8.70
CA GLU A 8 3.69 8.58 9.29
C GLU A 8 2.83 7.36 9.00
N PHE A 9 2.10 6.93 10.01
CA PHE A 9 1.04 5.93 9.90
C PHE A 9 -0.27 6.63 10.19
N HIS A 10 -1.12 6.75 9.17
CA HIS A 10 -2.44 7.33 9.30
C HIS A 10 -3.49 6.23 9.40
N ALA A 11 -4.27 6.24 10.48
CA ALA A 11 -5.34 5.29 10.72
C ALA A 11 -6.70 6.01 10.76
N ASP A 12 -7.77 5.27 10.47
CA ASP A 12 -9.11 5.68 10.88
C ASP A 12 -9.26 5.58 12.41
N ASN A 13 -10.46 5.79 12.93
CA ASN A 13 -10.70 5.71 14.38
C ASN A 13 -10.94 4.27 14.86
N GLY A 14 -10.64 3.24 14.07
CA GLY A 14 -10.78 1.84 14.44
C GLY A 14 -9.89 1.47 15.62
N SER A 15 -10.46 0.80 16.62
CA SER A 15 -9.74 0.37 17.83
C SER A 15 -8.62 -0.63 17.52
N GLU A 16 -8.74 -1.38 16.42
CA GLU A 16 -7.74 -2.34 15.94
C GLU A 16 -6.41 -1.66 15.57
N TYR A 17 -6.46 -0.41 15.10
CA TYR A 17 -5.27 0.36 14.71
C TYR A 17 -4.79 1.31 15.81
N ILE A 18 -5.66 1.65 16.78
CA ILE A 18 -5.34 2.59 17.86
C ILE A 18 -5.34 1.84 19.20
N ASN A 19 -4.51 0.80 19.29
CA ASN A 19 -4.28 0.09 20.54
C ASN A 19 -2.87 0.38 21.10
N ARG A 20 -2.66 0.10 22.39
CA ARG A 20 -1.40 0.40 23.09
C ARG A 20 -0.18 -0.27 22.45
N VAL A 21 -0.36 -1.47 21.89
CA VAL A 21 0.74 -2.25 21.26
C VAL A 21 1.21 -1.55 20.01
N ILE A 22 0.29 -1.18 19.11
CA ILE A 22 0.63 -0.48 17.86
C ILE A 22 1.23 0.89 18.15
N VAL A 23 0.63 1.68 19.06
CA VAL A 23 1.18 2.98 19.45
C VAL A 23 2.60 2.84 20.00
N SER A 24 2.84 1.87 20.89
CA SER A 24 4.18 1.62 21.43
C SER A 24 5.19 1.21 20.35
N MET A 25 4.77 0.36 19.40
CA MET A 25 5.60 -0.05 18.28
C MET A 25 5.97 1.13 17.38
N LEU A 26 5.00 1.94 16.98
CA LEU A 26 5.22 3.10 16.11
C LEU A 26 6.14 4.14 16.78
N ASN A 27 5.97 4.38 18.10
CA ASN A 27 6.84 5.25 18.85
C ASN A 27 8.29 4.74 18.89
N LYS A 28 8.51 3.43 19.08
CA LYS A 28 9.84 2.81 19.03
C LYS A 28 10.49 2.95 17.65
N LEU A 29 9.70 2.92 16.59
CA LEU A 29 10.16 3.07 15.20
C LEU A 29 10.25 4.54 14.77
N LEU A 30 9.95 5.50 15.66
CA LEU A 30 9.90 6.94 15.37
C LEU A 30 8.93 7.28 14.23
N ILE A 31 7.87 6.49 14.08
CA ILE A 31 6.83 6.71 13.09
C ILE A 31 5.70 7.51 13.74
N LYS A 32 5.36 8.65 13.14
CA LYS A 32 4.27 9.50 13.62
C LYS A 32 2.92 8.80 13.40
N LEU A 33 2.16 8.61 14.47
CA LEU A 33 0.77 8.15 14.37
C LEU A 33 -0.15 9.36 14.24
N THR A 34 -0.94 9.36 13.17
CA THR A 34 -2.05 10.31 12.98
C THR A 34 -3.36 9.54 12.83
N LYS A 35 -4.46 10.21 13.12
CA LYS A 35 -5.79 9.63 12.99
C LYS A 35 -6.76 10.60 12.35
N SER A 36 -7.75 10.05 11.66
CA SER A 36 -8.85 10.81 11.09
C SER A 36 -9.58 11.60 12.18
N ARG A 37 -9.97 12.82 11.86
CA ARG A 37 -10.76 13.65 12.77
C ARG A 37 -12.18 13.11 12.89
N SER A 38 -12.75 13.18 14.08
CA SER A 38 -14.14 12.77 14.30
C SER A 38 -15.09 13.56 13.39
N ARG A 39 -16.05 12.89 12.76
CA ARG A 39 -17.06 13.46 11.85
C ARG A 39 -16.53 14.14 10.58
N GLN A 40 -15.29 13.89 10.19
CA GLN A 40 -14.71 14.36 8.91
C GLN A 40 -14.58 13.19 7.95
N THR A 41 -15.62 12.94 7.16
CA THR A 41 -15.66 11.83 6.18
C THR A 41 -14.55 11.91 5.12
N ASN A 42 -14.07 13.10 4.78
CA ASN A 42 -12.99 13.27 3.81
C ASN A 42 -11.63 12.74 4.31
N ASP A 43 -11.40 12.70 5.62
CA ASP A 43 -10.16 12.19 6.21
C ASP A 43 -10.07 10.66 6.04
N ASN A 44 -11.22 9.95 6.06
CA ASN A 44 -11.29 8.50 5.91
C ASN A 44 -11.24 8.05 4.43
N ALA A 45 -11.55 8.95 3.50
CA ALA A 45 -11.68 8.59 2.08
C ALA A 45 -10.43 7.94 1.49
N GLN A 46 -9.23 8.31 1.93
CA GLN A 46 -7.99 7.69 1.46
C GLN A 46 -7.81 6.28 2.00
N VAL A 47 -8.07 6.04 3.28
CA VAL A 47 -7.96 4.73 3.91
C VAL A 47 -9.01 3.79 3.32
N GLU A 48 -10.26 4.22 3.22
CA GLU A 48 -11.36 3.44 2.63
C GLU A 48 -11.10 3.11 1.16
N SER A 49 -10.61 4.08 0.37
CA SER A 49 -10.22 3.87 -1.02
C SER A 49 -9.12 2.81 -1.16
N LYS A 50 -8.10 2.84 -0.30
CA LYS A 50 -7.02 1.85 -0.32
C LYS A 50 -7.49 0.49 0.16
N ASN A 51 -8.30 0.41 1.21
CA ASN A 51 -8.92 -0.83 1.65
C ASN A 51 -9.78 -1.46 0.54
N GLY A 52 -10.60 -0.68 -0.15
CA GLY A 52 -11.40 -1.15 -1.27
C GLY A 52 -10.55 -1.62 -2.45
N SER A 53 -9.62 -0.78 -2.90
CA SER A 53 -8.85 -1.01 -4.14
C SER A 53 -7.72 -2.02 -3.98
N ILE A 54 -7.23 -2.29 -2.76
CA ILE A 54 -6.14 -3.21 -2.51
C ILE A 54 -6.64 -4.42 -1.71
N ILE A 55 -7.05 -4.22 -0.46
CA ILE A 55 -7.36 -5.35 0.42
C ILE A 55 -8.59 -6.11 -0.08
N ARG A 56 -9.75 -5.44 -0.20
CA ARG A 56 -11.00 -6.11 -0.57
C ARG A 56 -10.98 -6.66 -1.99
N LYS A 57 -10.34 -5.96 -2.91
CA LYS A 57 -10.21 -6.44 -4.29
C LYS A 57 -9.39 -7.72 -4.40
N TRP A 58 -8.34 -7.86 -3.58
CA TRP A 58 -7.42 -8.99 -3.65
C TRP A 58 -7.76 -10.11 -2.68
N MET A 59 -8.24 -9.79 -1.48
CA MET A 59 -8.56 -10.75 -0.41
C MET A 59 -10.04 -11.08 -0.29
N GLY A 60 -10.93 -10.33 -0.96
CA GLY A 60 -12.37 -10.49 -0.85
C GLY A 60 -12.94 -9.86 0.40
N TYR A 61 -14.20 -10.22 0.69
CA TYR A 61 -14.98 -9.68 1.82
C TYR A 61 -15.24 -10.72 2.91
N GLY A 62 -14.84 -11.97 2.67
CA GLY A 62 -15.05 -13.08 3.60
C GLY A 62 -14.14 -12.97 4.83
N PHE A 63 -14.60 -13.56 5.92
CA PHE A 63 -13.76 -13.74 7.09
C PHE A 63 -12.62 -14.74 6.79
N ILE A 64 -11.41 -14.36 7.13
CA ILE A 64 -10.23 -15.23 7.05
C ILE A 64 -9.71 -15.42 8.47
N ASP A 65 -9.64 -16.66 8.92
CA ASP A 65 -9.17 -17.02 10.25
C ASP A 65 -7.71 -16.58 10.45
N GLN A 66 -7.39 -16.09 11.65
CA GLN A 66 -6.06 -15.59 12.01
C GLN A 66 -4.95 -16.65 11.83
N LYS A 67 -5.26 -17.94 11.94
CA LYS A 67 -4.31 -19.04 11.69
C LYS A 67 -3.66 -18.96 10.30
N HIS A 68 -4.32 -18.33 9.32
CA HIS A 68 -3.82 -18.15 7.97
C HIS A 68 -2.92 -16.90 7.77
N ALA A 69 -2.74 -16.09 8.83
CA ALA A 69 -1.91 -14.89 8.74
C ALA A 69 -0.47 -15.15 8.23
N PRO A 70 0.24 -16.23 8.62
CA PRO A 70 1.57 -16.50 8.09
C PRO A 70 1.57 -16.65 6.57
N VAL A 71 0.66 -17.45 6.00
CA VAL A 71 0.59 -17.69 4.56
C VAL A 71 0.22 -16.43 3.77
N ILE A 72 -0.63 -15.60 4.36
CA ILE A 72 -0.98 -14.28 3.78
C ILE A 72 0.25 -13.37 3.81
N ASN A 73 0.98 -13.33 4.91
CA ASN A 73 2.19 -12.51 5.03
C ASN A 73 3.26 -12.94 4.02
N ASP A 74 3.44 -14.25 3.80
CA ASP A 74 4.36 -14.76 2.79
C ASP A 74 3.97 -14.27 1.39
N PHE A 75 2.68 -14.36 1.01
CA PHE A 75 2.19 -13.83 -0.26
C PHE A 75 2.46 -12.33 -0.44
N TYR A 76 2.23 -11.53 0.62
CA TYR A 76 2.53 -10.10 0.60
C TYR A 76 4.03 -9.84 0.47
N PHE A 77 4.84 -10.59 1.20
CA PHE A 77 6.28 -10.39 1.25
C PHE A 77 6.97 -10.82 -0.05
N ASP A 78 6.58 -11.97 -0.60
CA ASP A 78 7.27 -12.59 -1.73
C ASP A 78 6.98 -11.90 -3.07
N ILE A 79 5.73 -11.45 -3.27
CA ILE A 79 5.33 -10.95 -4.58
C ILE A 79 4.42 -9.71 -4.55
N PHE A 80 3.44 -9.65 -3.64
CA PHE A 80 2.40 -8.64 -3.72
C PHE A 80 2.91 -7.23 -3.42
N ASN A 81 3.85 -7.08 -2.47
CA ASN A 81 4.48 -5.80 -2.17
C ASN A 81 5.32 -5.28 -3.33
N GLU A 82 6.00 -6.16 -4.07
CA GLU A 82 6.74 -5.77 -5.27
C GLU A 82 5.79 -5.23 -6.34
N TYR A 83 4.72 -5.96 -6.63
CA TYR A 83 3.69 -5.52 -7.56
C TYR A 83 3.10 -4.16 -7.18
N LEU A 84 2.71 -3.97 -5.93
CA LEU A 84 2.08 -2.72 -5.47
C LEU A 84 3.03 -1.52 -5.56
N ASN A 85 4.32 -1.73 -5.31
CA ASN A 85 5.28 -0.62 -5.23
C ASN A 85 5.93 -0.27 -6.57
N PHE A 86 6.12 -1.26 -7.46
CA PHE A 86 6.92 -1.07 -8.68
C PHE A 86 6.13 -1.23 -9.97
N HIS A 87 4.96 -1.90 -9.95
CA HIS A 87 4.25 -2.29 -11.18
C HIS A 87 2.77 -1.89 -11.22
N ARG A 88 2.22 -1.41 -10.10
CA ARG A 88 0.83 -0.99 -10.04
C ARG A 88 0.72 0.52 -9.95
N PRO A 89 0.36 1.23 -11.05
CA PRO A 89 0.14 2.67 -11.00
C PRO A 89 -1.01 3.04 -10.06
N CYS A 90 -0.87 4.16 -9.39
CA CYS A 90 -1.93 4.79 -8.61
C CYS A 90 -1.96 6.30 -8.87
N GLY A 91 -3.12 6.93 -8.69
CA GLY A 91 -3.30 8.36 -8.92
C GLY A 91 -2.70 9.19 -7.79
N PHE A 92 -1.87 10.14 -8.12
CA PHE A 92 -1.36 11.19 -7.24
C PHE A 92 -1.99 12.51 -7.63
N ALA A 93 -3.07 12.90 -6.93
CA ALA A 93 -3.84 14.08 -7.29
C ALA A 93 -2.99 15.37 -7.31
N THR A 94 -3.20 16.19 -8.33
CA THR A 94 -2.77 17.59 -8.34
C THR A 94 -3.86 18.45 -7.70
N GLU A 95 -3.51 19.25 -6.70
CA GLU A 95 -4.44 20.19 -6.09
C GLU A 95 -4.47 21.49 -6.90
N ILE A 96 -5.66 21.87 -7.33
CA ILE A 96 -5.91 23.16 -8.00
C ILE A 96 -6.90 23.97 -7.18
N THR A 97 -6.57 25.25 -7.00
CA THR A 97 -7.48 26.23 -6.38
C THR A 97 -8.36 26.85 -7.45
N ASP A 98 -9.68 26.72 -7.30
CA ASP A 98 -10.61 27.37 -8.22
C ASP A 98 -10.70 28.89 -7.96
N LYS A 99 -11.40 29.59 -8.85
CA LYS A 99 -11.57 31.07 -8.75
C LYS A 99 -12.25 31.52 -7.44
N LYS A 100 -12.87 30.62 -6.70
CA LYS A 100 -13.55 30.89 -5.42
C LYS A 100 -12.69 30.48 -4.21
N GLY A 101 -11.40 30.16 -4.42
CA GLY A 101 -10.49 29.73 -3.37
C GLY A 101 -10.69 28.28 -2.88
N LYS A 102 -11.55 27.49 -3.54
CA LYS A 102 -11.79 26.10 -3.16
C LYS A 102 -10.76 25.19 -3.80
N ILE A 103 -10.10 24.36 -2.98
CA ILE A 103 -9.14 23.34 -3.44
C ILE A 103 -9.91 22.15 -4.03
N LYS A 104 -9.54 21.75 -5.25
CA LYS A 104 -10.05 20.57 -5.94
C LYS A 104 -8.88 19.64 -6.29
N LYS A 105 -9.08 18.33 -6.08
CA LYS A 105 -8.15 17.29 -6.52
C LYS A 105 -8.48 16.90 -7.96
N VAL A 106 -7.50 17.02 -8.84
CA VAL A 106 -7.61 16.65 -10.26
C VAL A 106 -6.59 15.55 -10.54
N TYR A 107 -6.99 14.56 -11.34
CA TYR A 107 -6.15 13.44 -11.77
C TYR A 107 -5.99 13.52 -13.29
N LYS A 108 -4.79 13.85 -13.75
CA LYS A 108 -4.44 13.86 -15.16
C LYS A 108 -3.73 12.55 -15.51
N PRO A 109 -3.62 12.15 -16.78
CA PRO A 109 -2.90 10.94 -17.17
C PRO A 109 -1.49 10.82 -16.58
N GLN A 110 -0.73 11.92 -16.55
CA GLN A 110 0.61 11.98 -15.95
C GLN A 110 0.65 11.88 -14.42
N ASP A 111 -0.49 11.98 -13.76
CA ASP A 111 -0.60 11.84 -12.29
C ASP A 111 -0.70 10.36 -11.87
N TYR A 112 -0.77 9.44 -12.86
CA TYR A 112 -0.78 8.00 -12.59
C TYR A 112 0.62 7.44 -12.75
N MET A 113 1.20 6.98 -11.67
CA MET A 113 2.52 6.37 -11.62
C MET A 113 2.59 5.35 -10.49
N THR A 114 3.60 4.49 -10.51
CA THR A 114 3.84 3.59 -9.37
C THR A 114 4.33 4.37 -8.14
N PRO A 115 4.17 3.85 -6.92
CA PRO A 115 4.75 4.45 -5.73
C PRO A 115 6.27 4.70 -5.86
N TYR A 116 6.98 3.78 -6.51
CA TYR A 116 8.41 3.93 -6.77
C TYR A 116 8.72 5.08 -7.74
N GLU A 117 8.01 5.19 -8.86
CA GLU A 117 8.16 6.31 -9.80
C GLU A 117 7.86 7.65 -9.14
N LYS A 118 6.81 7.70 -8.30
CA LYS A 118 6.50 8.90 -7.51
C LYS A 118 7.63 9.27 -6.57
N LEU A 119 8.19 8.31 -5.85
CA LEU A 119 9.35 8.56 -5.00
C LEU A 119 10.53 9.09 -5.82
N LYS A 120 10.85 8.42 -6.92
CA LYS A 120 11.97 8.79 -7.80
C LYS A 120 11.83 10.20 -8.40
N SER A 121 10.60 10.67 -8.59
CA SER A 121 10.30 12.02 -9.08
C SER A 121 10.60 13.13 -8.07
N LEU A 122 10.84 12.81 -6.80
CA LEU A 122 11.15 13.80 -5.76
C LEU A 122 12.61 14.24 -5.82
N THR A 123 12.87 15.53 -5.69
CA THR A 123 14.23 16.10 -5.73
C THR A 123 15.19 15.44 -4.74
N ASN A 124 14.67 15.10 -3.54
CA ASN A 124 15.46 14.51 -2.46
C ASN A 124 15.07 13.04 -2.20
N CYS A 125 14.76 12.27 -3.25
CA CYS A 125 14.25 10.91 -3.12
C CYS A 125 15.13 9.98 -2.25
N ARG A 126 16.45 10.18 -2.25
CA ARG A 126 17.38 9.36 -1.46
C ARG A 126 17.17 9.49 0.06
N LEU A 127 16.65 10.61 0.55
CA LEU A 127 16.36 10.81 1.98
C LEU A 127 15.25 9.88 2.49
N TYR A 128 14.40 9.39 1.59
CA TYR A 128 13.27 8.52 1.90
C TYR A 128 13.59 7.02 1.79
N LEU A 129 14.86 6.67 1.50
CA LEU A 129 15.29 5.28 1.43
C LEU A 129 15.80 4.80 2.79
N GLU A 130 15.58 3.52 3.07
CA GLU A 130 16.21 2.85 4.20
C GLU A 130 17.72 2.76 4.02
N ALA A 131 18.46 2.64 5.14
CA ALA A 131 19.91 2.53 5.10
C ALA A 131 20.37 1.33 4.24
N GLY A 132 21.32 1.57 3.35
CA GLY A 132 21.85 0.55 2.45
C GLY A 132 20.99 0.30 1.19
N ILE A 133 19.85 0.96 1.04
CA ILE A 133 19.03 0.89 -0.18
C ILE A 133 19.43 2.02 -1.12
N THR A 134 19.61 1.72 -2.40
CA THR A 134 19.94 2.70 -3.44
C THR A 134 18.90 2.72 -4.55
N ILE A 135 18.80 3.85 -5.26
CA ILE A 135 17.89 3.99 -6.42
C ILE A 135 18.25 2.98 -7.51
N GLU A 136 19.55 2.75 -7.72
CA GLU A 136 20.04 1.80 -8.72
C GLU A 136 19.63 0.34 -8.41
N ALA A 137 19.61 -0.03 -7.13
CA ALA A 137 19.11 -1.33 -6.68
C ALA A 137 17.60 -1.45 -6.89
N LEU A 138 16.84 -0.39 -6.62
CA LEU A 138 15.39 -0.36 -6.84
C LEU A 138 15.02 -0.34 -8.33
N ASP A 139 15.80 0.36 -9.18
CA ASP A 139 15.65 0.32 -10.64
C ASP A 139 15.83 -1.10 -11.19
N LYS A 140 16.77 -1.87 -10.63
CA LYS A 140 16.94 -3.28 -11.03
C LYS A 140 15.70 -4.12 -10.69
N ILE A 141 15.09 -3.89 -9.52
CA ILE A 141 13.85 -4.57 -9.15
C ILE A 141 12.72 -4.19 -10.10
N ALA A 142 12.50 -2.89 -10.32
CA ALA A 142 11.45 -2.38 -11.20
C ALA A 142 11.55 -2.86 -12.65
N LYS A 143 12.77 -3.16 -13.14
CA LYS A 143 13.03 -3.59 -14.52
C LYS A 143 13.20 -5.10 -14.68
N ARG A 144 13.17 -5.86 -13.58
CA ARG A 144 13.42 -7.31 -13.59
C ARG A 144 12.36 -8.07 -14.37
N LYS A 145 11.12 -7.60 -14.29
CA LYS A 145 9.95 -8.17 -14.97
C LYS A 145 9.11 -7.06 -15.57
N THR A 146 8.34 -7.40 -16.57
CA THR A 146 7.31 -6.50 -17.10
C THR A 146 6.10 -6.45 -16.18
N ASP A 147 5.28 -5.42 -16.32
CA ASP A 147 4.05 -5.27 -15.53
C ASP A 147 3.08 -6.44 -15.74
N ASN A 148 3.03 -6.99 -16.95
CA ASN A 148 2.19 -8.15 -17.26
C ASN A 148 2.69 -9.43 -16.62
N GLU A 149 4.01 -9.67 -16.62
CA GLU A 149 4.61 -10.85 -15.98
C GLU A 149 4.35 -10.84 -14.47
N ILE A 150 4.64 -9.73 -13.80
CA ILE A 150 4.41 -9.65 -12.35
C ILE A 150 2.92 -9.71 -12.01
N ALA A 151 2.04 -9.13 -12.82
CA ALA A 151 0.60 -9.21 -12.61
C ALA A 151 0.09 -10.66 -12.72
N SER A 152 0.59 -11.43 -13.69
CA SER A 152 0.29 -12.86 -13.82
C SER A 152 0.76 -13.66 -12.61
N GLU A 153 2.01 -13.45 -12.17
CA GLU A 153 2.56 -14.13 -11.00
C GLU A 153 1.77 -13.82 -9.72
N VAL A 154 1.30 -12.57 -9.56
CA VAL A 154 0.45 -12.18 -8.43
C VAL A 154 -0.90 -12.90 -8.47
N GLN A 155 -1.51 -13.06 -9.65
CA GLN A 155 -2.75 -13.82 -9.79
C GLN A 155 -2.55 -15.30 -9.45
N ASP A 156 -1.47 -15.90 -9.94
CA ASP A 156 -1.12 -17.29 -9.62
C ASP A 156 -0.82 -17.48 -8.13
N GLY A 157 -0.08 -16.54 -7.54
CA GLY A 157 0.20 -16.51 -6.11
C GLY A 157 -1.08 -16.39 -5.27
N ARG A 158 -1.99 -15.52 -5.69
CA ARG A 158 -3.31 -15.36 -5.07
C ARG A 158 -4.14 -16.66 -5.17
N TYR A 159 -4.17 -17.29 -6.33
CA TYR A 159 -4.87 -18.57 -6.51
C TYR A 159 -4.31 -19.65 -5.58
N LYS A 160 -3.00 -19.79 -5.52
CA LYS A 160 -2.33 -20.73 -4.59
C LYS A 160 -2.63 -20.42 -3.12
N LEU A 161 -2.65 -19.14 -2.76
CA LEU A 161 -3.01 -18.68 -1.42
C LEU A 161 -4.42 -19.12 -1.04
N PHE A 162 -5.41 -18.82 -1.92
CA PHE A 162 -6.81 -19.16 -1.63
C PHE A 162 -7.07 -20.65 -1.58
N ASN A 163 -6.39 -21.45 -2.39
CA ASN A 163 -6.47 -22.92 -2.31
C ASN A 163 -5.93 -23.47 -0.96
N LYS A 164 -4.99 -22.76 -0.33
CA LYS A 164 -4.52 -23.14 1.02
C LYS A 164 -5.47 -22.69 2.13
N ILE A 165 -6.09 -21.52 1.97
CA ILE A 165 -6.97 -20.91 2.98
C ILE A 165 -8.38 -21.51 2.94
N LEU A 166 -8.90 -21.72 1.73
CA LEU A 166 -10.21 -22.28 1.46
C LEU A 166 -10.03 -23.59 0.67
N PRO A 167 -9.62 -24.67 1.31
CA PRO A 167 -9.60 -25.97 0.63
C PRO A 167 -11.02 -26.22 0.10
N ALA A 168 -11.12 -26.55 -1.19
CA ALA A 168 -12.40 -26.89 -1.79
C ALA A 168 -13.11 -27.87 -0.86
N TYR A 169 -14.35 -27.59 -0.51
CA TYR A 169 -15.22 -28.58 0.07
C TYR A 169 -15.28 -29.70 -0.96
N SER A 170 -14.51 -30.76 -0.73
CA SER A 170 -14.61 -32.00 -1.48
C SER A 170 -16.02 -32.52 -1.22
N SER A 171 -16.87 -32.28 -2.21
CA SER A 171 -18.18 -32.92 -2.34
C SER A 171 -18.07 -34.43 -2.39
#